data_3bdba5b09e7512cce1601f35ba5c1652
#
_entry.id   3bdba5b09e7512cce1601f35ba5c1652
#
_cell.length_a   1.000
_cell.length_b   1.000
_cell.length_c   1.000
_cell.angle_alpha   90.00
_cell.angle_beta   90.00
_cell.angle_gamma   90.00
#
_symmetry.space_group_name_H-M   'P 1'
#
loop_
_entity.id
_entity.type
_entity.pdbx_description
1 polymer ?
#
loop_
_entity_poly.entity_id
_entity_poly.type
_entity_poly.pdbx_seq_one_letter_code
_entity_poly.pdbx_strand_id
1 'polypeptide(L)'
;MKKNVEIKKLGINGEGIGYIDRKIVFVPGALPQEEVIVEIIKQTRTYSEGKLLQVVKPSKDRVTPKCRSYDNCQGCTMLHLSYFKQLNAKKEAVRESIRKYTEYDLSRTIFKDVIAAPSQEGFITAVNLPIVDFKGKISFGIYQRDSKYLTLMTRCFKQHPIINECLLKLEEILTTNKCKTYSDKFRTGLRFLKVKLIDNKLQLVFITGRDWLKEEIVKEISQLPHVASIFMSVNTSKHQEFDELGYSKLYGATRLELHDDKNQYLVSVKSKLPENIEMMWKQNQTIKSSVQDSQKIISLNCGIGLLELNLDQEIVAIDEKRYQIDDAKLNAK
;
A
#
# COMPACT_ATOMS: atom_id res chain seq x y z
N MET A 1 -0.47 -32.51 -8.26
CA MET A 1 -1.69 -33.31 -8.50
C MET A 1 -2.84 -32.37 -8.80
N LYS A 2 -3.55 -32.56 -9.92
CA LYS A 2 -4.71 -31.73 -10.28
C LYS A 2 -5.96 -32.23 -9.58
N LYS A 3 -6.78 -31.33 -9.07
CA LYS A 3 -8.06 -31.62 -8.40
C LYS A 3 -9.12 -30.63 -8.85
N ASN A 4 -10.36 -31.08 -8.92
CA ASN A 4 -11.52 -30.19 -9.08
C ASN A 4 -12.02 -29.78 -7.69
N VAL A 5 -12.27 -28.49 -7.49
CA VAL A 5 -12.66 -27.92 -6.19
C VAL A 5 -13.78 -26.92 -6.38
N GLU A 6 -14.85 -27.07 -5.61
CA GLU A 6 -15.87 -26.04 -5.47
C GLU A 6 -15.48 -25.05 -4.37
N ILE A 7 -15.48 -23.77 -4.70
CA ILE A 7 -15.12 -22.70 -3.76
C ILE A 7 -16.36 -22.26 -2.98
N LYS A 8 -16.29 -22.36 -1.68
CA LYS A 8 -17.42 -22.10 -0.76
C LYS A 8 -17.44 -20.66 -0.22
N LYS A 9 -16.28 -20.07 0.09
CA LYS A 9 -16.17 -18.72 0.64
C LYS A 9 -14.80 -18.10 0.34
N LEU A 10 -14.65 -16.80 0.65
CA LEU A 10 -13.36 -16.12 0.65
C LEU A 10 -12.67 -16.26 1.99
N GLY A 11 -11.37 -16.36 1.99
CA GLY A 11 -10.51 -16.17 3.13
C GLY A 11 -10.23 -14.69 3.40
N ILE A 12 -9.55 -14.42 4.52
CA ILE A 12 -9.27 -13.05 4.99
C ILE A 12 -8.35 -12.27 4.04
N ASN A 13 -7.49 -12.95 3.27
CA ASN A 13 -6.61 -12.33 2.28
C ASN A 13 -7.23 -12.26 0.88
N GLY A 14 -8.50 -12.66 0.72
CA GLY A 14 -9.20 -12.69 -0.56
C GLY A 14 -9.00 -13.95 -1.39
N GLU A 15 -8.34 -14.99 -0.85
CA GLU A 15 -8.23 -16.31 -1.46
C GLU A 15 -9.56 -17.08 -1.38
N GLY A 16 -9.85 -17.89 -2.39
CA GLY A 16 -10.97 -18.82 -2.36
C GLY A 16 -10.70 -19.98 -1.39
N ILE A 17 -11.71 -20.38 -0.65
CA ILE A 17 -11.67 -21.53 0.27
C ILE A 17 -12.61 -22.61 -0.24
N GLY A 18 -12.04 -23.77 -0.54
CA GLY A 18 -12.76 -25.01 -0.87
C GLY A 18 -12.32 -26.17 0.02
N TYR A 19 -12.81 -27.38 -0.30
CA TYR A 19 -12.50 -28.58 0.46
C TYR A 19 -12.17 -29.75 -0.48
N ILE A 20 -11.14 -30.52 -0.12
CA ILE A 20 -10.81 -31.81 -0.72
C ILE A 20 -10.71 -32.81 0.43
N ASP A 21 -11.50 -33.89 0.40
CA ASP A 21 -11.50 -34.92 1.43
C ASP A 21 -11.62 -34.36 2.86
N ARG A 22 -12.57 -33.42 3.03
CA ARG A 22 -12.83 -32.63 4.27
C ARG A 22 -11.70 -31.71 4.72
N LYS A 23 -10.63 -31.60 3.95
CA LYS A 23 -9.49 -30.74 4.25
C LYS A 23 -9.62 -29.41 3.51
N ILE A 24 -9.33 -28.31 4.20
CA ILE A 24 -9.36 -26.95 3.63
C ILE A 24 -8.32 -26.84 2.52
N VAL A 25 -8.71 -26.22 1.41
CA VAL A 25 -7.81 -25.82 0.32
C VAL A 25 -7.97 -24.32 0.08
N PHE A 26 -6.85 -23.58 0.22
CA PHE A 26 -6.77 -22.16 -0.13
C PHE A 26 -6.36 -22.03 -1.60
N VAL A 27 -7.14 -21.27 -2.37
CA VAL A 27 -6.93 -21.09 -3.80
C VAL A 27 -6.94 -19.59 -4.15
N PRO A 28 -5.77 -18.93 -4.17
CA PRO A 28 -5.70 -17.55 -4.63
C PRO A 28 -6.28 -17.38 -6.03
N GLY A 29 -7.05 -16.29 -6.24
CA GLY A 29 -7.67 -15.97 -7.52
C GLY A 29 -9.00 -16.71 -7.82
N ALA A 30 -9.46 -17.61 -6.94
CA ALA A 30 -10.75 -18.25 -7.06
C ALA A 30 -11.82 -17.55 -6.21
N LEU A 31 -13.09 -17.58 -6.67
CA LEU A 31 -14.22 -16.89 -6.04
C LEU A 31 -15.28 -17.88 -5.54
N PRO A 32 -16.09 -17.51 -4.54
CA PRO A 32 -17.20 -18.32 -4.06
C PRO A 32 -18.15 -18.69 -5.20
N GLN A 33 -18.69 -19.91 -5.13
CA GLN A 33 -19.59 -20.51 -6.13
C GLN A 33 -18.91 -20.89 -7.46
N GLU A 34 -17.56 -20.84 -7.53
CA GLU A 34 -16.83 -21.34 -8.69
C GLU A 34 -16.47 -22.82 -8.54
N GLU A 35 -16.47 -23.50 -9.67
CA GLU A 35 -15.83 -24.80 -9.85
C GLU A 35 -14.50 -24.58 -10.55
N VAL A 36 -13.41 -25.01 -9.92
CA VAL A 36 -12.06 -24.72 -10.39
C VAL A 36 -11.19 -25.96 -10.43
N ILE A 37 -10.27 -26.01 -11.40
CA ILE A 37 -9.19 -27.00 -11.42
C ILE A 37 -7.97 -26.35 -10.76
N VAL A 38 -7.45 -27.02 -9.73
CA VAL A 38 -6.30 -26.58 -8.97
C VAL A 38 -5.17 -27.60 -9.01
N GLU A 39 -3.94 -27.11 -8.96
CA GLU A 39 -2.76 -27.92 -8.66
C GLU A 39 -2.38 -27.72 -7.20
N ILE A 40 -2.31 -28.81 -6.43
CA ILE A 40 -1.87 -28.74 -5.03
C ILE A 40 -0.37 -28.51 -5.01
N ILE A 41 0.05 -27.34 -4.52
CA ILE A 41 1.45 -26.91 -4.44
C ILE A 41 2.05 -27.09 -3.04
N LYS A 42 1.20 -27.12 -2.01
CA LYS A 42 1.60 -27.37 -0.63
C LYS A 42 0.52 -28.13 0.10
N GLN A 43 0.96 -29.08 0.92
CA GLN A 43 0.04 -29.88 1.74
C GLN A 43 0.60 -29.98 3.17
N THR A 44 -0.22 -29.56 4.15
CA THR A 44 0.06 -29.70 5.57
C THR A 44 -0.91 -30.70 6.20
N ARG A 45 -0.82 -30.91 7.49
CA ARG A 45 -1.77 -31.75 8.22
C ARG A 45 -3.20 -31.19 8.21
N THR A 46 -3.36 -29.88 8.27
CA THR A 46 -4.65 -29.20 8.47
C THR A 46 -5.21 -28.53 7.21
N TYR A 47 -4.37 -28.13 6.26
CA TYR A 47 -4.79 -27.45 5.04
C TYR A 47 -3.89 -27.78 3.85
N SER A 48 -4.34 -27.40 2.67
CA SER A 48 -3.56 -27.43 1.43
C SER A 48 -3.60 -26.03 0.75
N GLU A 49 -2.57 -25.74 -0.04
CA GLU A 49 -2.54 -24.56 -0.91
C GLU A 49 -2.63 -25.03 -2.36
N GLY A 50 -3.56 -24.48 -3.11
CA GLY A 50 -3.81 -24.81 -4.50
C GLY A 50 -3.49 -23.65 -5.43
N LYS A 51 -2.75 -23.91 -6.50
CA LYS A 51 -2.58 -22.98 -7.61
C LYS A 51 -3.77 -23.14 -8.54
N LEU A 52 -4.50 -22.05 -8.80
CA LEU A 52 -5.59 -22.01 -9.76
C LEU A 52 -5.04 -22.27 -11.17
N LEU A 53 -5.53 -23.32 -11.84
CA LEU A 53 -5.18 -23.62 -13.21
C LEU A 53 -6.27 -23.19 -14.19
N GLN A 54 -7.55 -23.40 -13.82
CA GLN A 54 -8.68 -23.09 -14.66
C GLN A 54 -9.93 -22.84 -13.82
N VAL A 55 -10.75 -21.88 -14.21
CA VAL A 55 -12.12 -21.70 -13.75
C VAL A 55 -13.02 -22.44 -14.73
N VAL A 56 -13.65 -23.52 -14.26
CA VAL A 56 -14.56 -24.37 -15.08
C VAL A 56 -15.92 -23.70 -15.15
N LYS A 57 -16.43 -23.28 -14.00
CA LYS A 57 -17.70 -22.58 -13.89
C LYS A 57 -17.47 -21.27 -13.13
N PRO A 58 -17.52 -20.12 -13.81
CA PRO A 58 -17.25 -18.84 -13.17
C PRO A 58 -18.43 -18.40 -12.28
N SER A 59 -18.10 -17.67 -11.22
CA SER A 59 -19.06 -16.91 -10.43
C SER A 59 -19.63 -15.75 -11.26
N LYS A 60 -20.91 -15.44 -11.06
CA LYS A 60 -21.55 -14.23 -11.65
C LYS A 60 -20.92 -12.93 -11.20
N ASP A 61 -20.22 -12.94 -10.09
CA ASP A 61 -19.54 -11.78 -9.51
C ASP A 61 -18.08 -11.61 -10.00
N ARG A 62 -17.59 -12.56 -10.84
CA ARG A 62 -16.28 -12.45 -11.48
C ARG A 62 -16.28 -11.39 -12.56
N VAL A 63 -15.25 -10.56 -12.54
CA VAL A 63 -15.01 -9.52 -13.55
C VAL A 63 -13.59 -9.66 -14.11
N THR A 64 -13.39 -9.20 -15.34
CA THR A 64 -12.05 -9.13 -15.93
C THR A 64 -11.29 -7.97 -15.28
N PRO A 65 -10.12 -8.22 -14.66
CA PRO A 65 -9.31 -7.15 -14.09
C PRO A 65 -8.84 -6.15 -15.16
N LYS A 66 -8.97 -4.87 -14.90
CA LYS A 66 -8.46 -3.81 -15.79
C LYS A 66 -6.92 -3.77 -15.84
N CYS A 67 -6.24 -4.33 -14.87
CA CYS A 67 -4.79 -4.32 -14.76
C CYS A 67 -4.16 -5.42 -15.62
N ARG A 68 -3.33 -5.04 -16.59
CA ARG A 68 -2.60 -6.00 -17.45
C ARG A 68 -1.56 -6.83 -16.70
N SER A 69 -1.08 -6.35 -15.55
CA SER A 69 -0.09 -7.04 -14.72
C SER A 69 -0.73 -7.83 -13.56
N TYR A 70 -2.07 -7.97 -13.54
CA TYR A 70 -2.78 -8.54 -12.39
C TYR A 70 -2.28 -9.94 -12.01
N ASP A 71 -2.10 -10.80 -12.99
CA ASP A 71 -1.71 -12.20 -12.75
C ASP A 71 -0.28 -12.34 -12.20
N ASN A 72 0.56 -11.33 -12.40
CA ASN A 72 1.97 -11.35 -11.99
C ASN A 72 2.29 -10.40 -10.82
N CYS A 73 1.47 -9.38 -10.58
CA CYS A 73 1.79 -8.28 -9.64
C CYS A 73 1.23 -8.57 -8.28
N GLN A 74 0.61 -9.38 -7.82
CA GLN A 74 0.09 -9.64 -6.46
C GLN A 74 -0.14 -8.42 -5.53
N GLY A 75 0.01 -7.19 -6.05
CA GLY A 75 -0.29 -5.97 -5.29
C GLY A 75 -1.79 -5.77 -5.02
N CYS A 76 -2.65 -6.44 -5.77
CA CYS A 76 -4.10 -6.39 -5.63
C CYS A 76 -4.67 -7.81 -5.59
N THR A 77 -5.36 -8.19 -4.53
CA THR A 77 -5.82 -9.58 -4.33
C THR A 77 -7.21 -9.88 -4.88
N MET A 78 -8.06 -8.86 -5.10
CA MET A 78 -9.49 -9.04 -5.42
C MET A 78 -9.97 -8.28 -6.66
N LEU A 79 -9.10 -7.89 -7.60
CA LEU A 79 -9.54 -7.16 -8.81
C LEU A 79 -10.42 -7.99 -9.74
N HIS A 80 -10.39 -9.29 -9.64
CA HIS A 80 -11.25 -10.22 -10.38
C HIS A 80 -12.65 -10.38 -9.77
N LEU A 81 -12.93 -9.72 -8.62
CA LEU A 81 -14.23 -9.67 -7.95
C LEU A 81 -14.86 -8.30 -8.16
N SER A 82 -16.17 -8.24 -8.45
CA SER A 82 -16.89 -6.97 -8.59
C SER A 82 -16.76 -6.12 -7.34
N TYR A 83 -16.66 -4.78 -7.50
CA TYR A 83 -16.34 -3.87 -6.39
C TYR A 83 -17.36 -3.96 -5.25
N PHE A 84 -18.65 -4.03 -5.59
CA PHE A 84 -19.69 -4.22 -4.57
C PHE A 84 -19.46 -5.48 -3.72
N LYS A 85 -19.05 -6.57 -4.35
CA LYS A 85 -18.74 -7.83 -3.64
C LYS A 85 -17.42 -7.76 -2.86
N GLN A 86 -16.47 -6.94 -3.29
CA GLN A 86 -15.28 -6.65 -2.47
C GLN A 86 -15.66 -5.96 -1.16
N LEU A 87 -16.60 -5.01 -1.17
CA LEU A 87 -17.10 -4.35 0.04
C LEU A 87 -17.79 -5.36 0.97
N ASN A 88 -18.64 -6.22 0.41
CA ASN A 88 -19.30 -7.27 1.19
C ASN A 88 -18.29 -8.27 1.78
N ALA A 89 -17.28 -8.69 1.02
CA ALA A 89 -16.22 -9.57 1.50
C ALA A 89 -15.45 -8.96 2.70
N LYS A 90 -15.16 -7.66 2.65
CA LYS A 90 -14.53 -6.93 3.76
C LYS A 90 -15.42 -6.90 5.01
N LYS A 91 -16.72 -6.67 4.84
CA LYS A 91 -17.70 -6.71 5.94
C LYS A 91 -17.74 -8.09 6.59
N GLU A 92 -17.82 -9.15 5.79
CA GLU A 92 -17.82 -10.52 6.30
C GLU A 92 -16.51 -10.91 6.97
N ALA A 93 -15.35 -10.46 6.45
CA ALA A 93 -14.05 -10.70 7.08
C ALA A 93 -13.98 -10.12 8.50
N VAL A 94 -14.54 -8.94 8.75
CA VAL A 94 -14.64 -8.35 10.09
C VAL A 94 -15.54 -9.20 10.99
N ARG A 95 -16.73 -9.59 10.51
CA ARG A 95 -17.67 -10.43 11.28
C ARG A 95 -17.04 -11.78 11.67
N GLU A 96 -16.42 -12.45 10.71
CA GLU A 96 -15.75 -13.74 10.94
C GLU A 96 -14.57 -13.60 11.93
N SER A 97 -13.81 -12.50 11.85
CA SER A 97 -12.72 -12.23 12.79
C SER A 97 -13.20 -12.07 14.21
N ILE A 98 -14.26 -11.28 14.43
CA ILE A 98 -14.85 -11.10 15.76
C ILE A 98 -15.37 -12.45 16.28
N ARG A 99 -16.15 -13.20 15.46
CA ARG A 99 -16.69 -14.50 15.84
C ARG A 99 -15.59 -15.51 16.22
N LYS A 100 -14.46 -15.47 15.51
CA LYS A 100 -13.39 -16.45 15.71
C LYS A 100 -12.47 -16.15 16.88
N TYR A 101 -12.21 -14.86 17.13
CA TYR A 101 -11.16 -14.44 18.07
C TYR A 101 -11.70 -13.76 19.33
N THR A 102 -13.02 -13.62 19.45
CA THR A 102 -13.63 -13.05 20.65
C THR A 102 -14.86 -13.87 21.07
N GLU A 103 -15.27 -13.74 22.33
CA GLU A 103 -16.51 -14.31 22.87
C GLU A 103 -17.70 -13.34 22.72
N TYR A 104 -17.53 -12.27 21.93
CA TYR A 104 -18.55 -11.24 21.76
C TYR A 104 -19.78 -11.76 21.02
N ASP A 105 -20.97 -11.56 21.61
CA ASP A 105 -22.23 -11.93 20.97
C ASP A 105 -22.61 -10.95 19.86
N LEU A 106 -22.55 -11.42 18.63
CA LEU A 106 -22.90 -10.62 17.45
C LEU A 106 -24.41 -10.55 17.19
N SER A 107 -25.26 -11.27 17.93
CA SER A 107 -26.71 -11.33 17.67
C SER A 107 -27.40 -9.95 17.79
N ARG A 108 -26.84 -9.06 18.61
CA ARG A 108 -27.34 -7.70 18.83
C ARG A 108 -26.53 -6.62 18.14
N THR A 109 -25.54 -7.01 17.31
CA THR A 109 -24.65 -6.06 16.65
C THR A 109 -25.13 -5.74 15.24
N ILE A 110 -25.35 -4.47 14.98
CA ILE A 110 -25.66 -3.97 13.63
C ILE A 110 -24.36 -3.69 12.89
N PHE A 111 -24.06 -4.52 11.88
CA PHE A 111 -22.96 -4.27 10.98
C PHE A 111 -23.42 -3.33 9.86
N LYS A 112 -22.99 -2.07 9.91
CA LYS A 112 -23.21 -1.12 8.83
C LYS A 112 -22.50 -1.57 7.56
N ASP A 113 -22.91 -1.06 6.42
CA ASP A 113 -22.25 -1.33 5.16
C ASP A 113 -20.86 -0.64 5.10
N VAL A 114 -19.94 -1.26 4.39
CA VAL A 114 -18.61 -0.71 4.18
C VAL A 114 -18.72 0.54 3.29
N ILE A 115 -18.15 1.64 3.73
CA ILE A 115 -18.13 2.89 2.97
C ILE A 115 -17.27 2.70 1.72
N ALA A 116 -17.88 2.93 0.55
CA ALA A 116 -17.20 2.83 -0.72
C ALA A 116 -16.16 3.96 -0.90
N ALA A 117 -15.03 3.64 -1.53
CA ALA A 117 -14.05 4.65 -1.90
C ALA A 117 -14.63 5.59 -2.98
N PRO A 118 -14.28 6.89 -2.96
CA PRO A 118 -14.66 7.85 -4.00
C PRO A 118 -14.12 7.43 -5.36
N SER A 119 -12.88 6.99 -5.40
CA SER A 119 -12.25 6.45 -6.60
C SER A 119 -11.71 5.03 -6.38
N GLN A 120 -11.83 4.21 -7.41
CA GLN A 120 -11.23 2.87 -7.48
C GLN A 120 -9.90 2.87 -8.24
N GLU A 121 -9.52 3.97 -8.85
CA GLU A 121 -8.34 4.18 -9.67
C GLU A 121 -7.61 5.45 -9.23
N GLY A 122 -6.30 5.51 -9.40
CA GLY A 122 -5.50 6.71 -9.14
C GLY A 122 -5.44 7.17 -7.67
N PHE A 123 -5.84 6.34 -6.72
CA PHE A 123 -5.95 6.74 -5.31
C PHE A 123 -4.69 6.53 -4.48
N ILE A 124 -3.70 5.77 -4.98
CA ILE A 124 -2.45 5.54 -4.25
C ILE A 124 -1.55 6.76 -4.40
N THR A 125 -1.34 7.45 -3.29
CA THR A 125 -0.53 8.67 -3.20
C THR A 125 0.84 8.45 -2.55
N ALA A 126 1.13 7.23 -2.08
CA ALA A 126 2.44 6.88 -1.52
C ALA A 126 2.88 5.49 -1.98
N VAL A 127 4.13 5.38 -2.46
CA VAL A 127 4.69 4.11 -2.93
C VAL A 127 6.14 3.94 -2.48
N ASN A 128 6.55 2.68 -2.28
CA ASN A 128 7.93 2.28 -2.04
C ASN A 128 8.28 1.19 -3.06
N LEU A 129 9.13 1.51 -4.00
CA LEU A 129 9.44 0.64 -5.13
C LEU A 129 10.92 0.25 -5.15
N PRO A 130 11.26 -1.04 -5.27
CA PRO A 130 12.62 -1.45 -5.59
C PRO A 130 13.09 -0.84 -6.89
N ILE A 131 14.37 -0.44 -6.94
CA ILE A 131 15.05 0.03 -8.14
C ILE A 131 15.88 -1.13 -8.67
N VAL A 132 15.65 -1.51 -9.92
CA VAL A 132 16.26 -2.68 -10.54
C VAL A 132 16.82 -2.34 -11.90
N ASP A 133 17.84 -3.11 -12.33
CA ASP A 133 18.27 -3.14 -13.74
C ASP A 133 17.43 -4.19 -14.49
N PHE A 134 16.72 -3.74 -15.50
CA PHE A 134 16.02 -4.62 -16.41
C PHE A 134 16.50 -4.39 -17.84
N LYS A 135 17.29 -5.34 -18.33
CA LYS A 135 17.89 -5.30 -19.69
C LYS A 135 18.71 -4.02 -19.96
N GLY A 136 19.50 -3.59 -18.97
CA GLY A 136 20.35 -2.41 -19.06
C GLY A 136 19.63 -1.07 -18.86
N LYS A 137 18.37 -1.09 -18.39
CA LYS A 137 17.60 0.10 -18.04
C LYS A 137 17.23 0.07 -16.57
N ILE A 138 17.30 1.22 -15.92
CA ILE A 138 16.73 1.36 -14.58
C ILE A 138 15.22 1.26 -14.67
N SER A 139 14.62 0.46 -13.80
CA SER A 139 13.18 0.27 -13.72
C SER A 139 12.72 0.14 -12.28
N PHE A 140 11.42 0.36 -12.06
CA PHE A 140 10.75 0.22 -10.76
C PHE A 140 9.80 -0.96 -10.77
N GLY A 141 9.65 -1.66 -9.63
CA GLY A 141 8.81 -2.85 -9.61
C GLY A 141 8.29 -3.22 -8.22
N ILE A 142 7.61 -4.35 -8.16
CA ILE A 142 7.14 -4.98 -6.93
C ILE A 142 7.57 -6.44 -6.94
N TYR A 143 8.14 -6.92 -5.84
CA TYR A 143 8.44 -8.33 -5.68
C TYR A 143 7.15 -9.14 -5.61
N GLN A 144 7.13 -10.27 -6.31
CA GLN A 144 6.06 -11.24 -6.16
C GLN A 144 6.16 -11.88 -4.78
N ARG A 145 5.02 -12.20 -4.20
CA ARG A 145 4.96 -12.75 -2.85
C ARG A 145 5.80 -14.02 -2.73
N ASP A 146 6.60 -14.09 -1.68
CA ASP A 146 7.48 -15.24 -1.37
C ASP A 146 8.43 -15.63 -2.51
N SER A 147 8.82 -14.66 -3.35
CA SER A 147 9.59 -14.87 -4.56
C SER A 147 10.67 -13.81 -4.74
N LYS A 148 11.73 -14.16 -5.47
CA LYS A 148 12.75 -13.21 -5.94
C LYS A 148 12.38 -12.57 -7.29
N TYR A 149 11.26 -13.00 -7.90
CA TYR A 149 10.81 -12.45 -9.18
C TYR A 149 10.17 -11.08 -8.98
N LEU A 150 10.53 -10.15 -9.84
CA LEU A 150 10.04 -8.79 -9.84
C LEU A 150 9.04 -8.59 -10.96
N THR A 151 7.90 -7.98 -10.65
CA THR A 151 6.98 -7.45 -11.66
C THR A 151 7.28 -5.98 -11.85
N LEU A 152 7.64 -5.58 -13.06
CA LEU A 152 7.89 -4.17 -13.39
C LEU A 152 6.59 -3.37 -13.32
N MET A 153 6.66 -2.22 -12.68
CA MET A 153 5.52 -1.37 -12.36
C MET A 153 5.69 0.04 -12.92
N THR A 154 5.91 0.13 -14.22
CA THR A 154 6.02 1.43 -14.89
C THR A 154 4.70 2.20 -14.94
N ARG A 155 3.58 1.48 -14.88
CA ARG A 155 2.23 2.06 -14.88
C ARG A 155 1.28 1.21 -14.05
N CYS A 156 0.92 1.68 -12.88
CA CYS A 156 -0.10 1.07 -12.05
C CYS A 156 -1.37 1.95 -12.07
N PHE A 157 -2.50 1.41 -12.51
CA PHE A 157 -3.74 2.20 -12.58
C PHE A 157 -4.31 2.57 -11.20
N LYS A 158 -3.82 1.95 -10.13
CA LYS A 158 -4.14 2.33 -8.73
C LYS A 158 -3.30 3.49 -8.24
N GLN A 159 -2.10 3.68 -8.78
CA GLN A 159 -1.25 4.83 -8.45
C GLN A 159 -1.79 6.10 -9.10
N HIS A 160 -1.63 7.21 -8.40
CA HIS A 160 -2.00 8.52 -8.96
C HIS A 160 -1.24 8.81 -10.25
N PRO A 161 -1.88 9.37 -11.28
CA PRO A 161 -1.23 9.63 -12.58
C PRO A 161 0.08 10.40 -12.47
N ILE A 162 0.15 11.42 -11.62
CA ILE A 162 1.36 12.21 -11.34
C ILE A 162 2.54 11.31 -10.90
N ILE A 163 2.28 10.29 -10.08
CA ILE A 163 3.33 9.34 -9.66
C ILE A 163 3.79 8.51 -10.85
N ASN A 164 2.86 7.97 -11.66
CA ASN A 164 3.20 7.18 -12.83
C ASN A 164 4.06 7.96 -13.84
N GLU A 165 3.69 9.22 -14.11
CA GLU A 165 4.44 10.10 -15.02
C GLU A 165 5.83 10.40 -14.48
N CYS A 166 5.95 10.68 -13.18
CA CYS A 166 7.24 10.90 -12.54
C CYS A 166 8.13 9.66 -12.63
N LEU A 167 7.60 8.45 -12.35
CA LEU A 167 8.36 7.21 -12.42
C LEU A 167 8.92 6.96 -13.83
N LEU A 168 8.14 7.20 -14.89
CA LEU A 168 8.59 7.04 -16.26
C LEU A 168 9.77 7.98 -16.60
N LYS A 169 9.67 9.25 -16.17
CA LYS A 169 10.76 10.22 -16.37
C LYS A 169 12.00 9.89 -15.54
N LEU A 170 11.81 9.41 -14.32
CA LEU A 170 12.93 8.95 -13.49
C LEU A 170 13.65 7.73 -14.11
N GLU A 171 12.92 6.78 -14.69
CA GLU A 171 13.55 5.65 -15.42
C GLU A 171 14.45 6.16 -16.56
N GLU A 172 13.98 7.15 -17.31
CA GLU A 172 14.74 7.77 -18.40
C GLU A 172 16.00 8.48 -17.88
N ILE A 173 15.85 9.39 -16.92
CA ILE A 173 16.96 10.16 -16.33
C ILE A 173 18.02 9.23 -15.74
N LEU A 174 17.62 8.28 -14.88
CA LEU A 174 18.55 7.39 -14.21
C LEU A 174 19.27 6.44 -15.18
N THR A 175 18.59 6.01 -16.25
CA THR A 175 19.19 5.17 -17.30
C THR A 175 20.19 5.96 -18.14
N THR A 176 19.83 7.16 -18.59
CA THR A 176 20.68 8.04 -19.40
C THR A 176 21.96 8.42 -18.64
N ASN A 177 21.82 8.70 -17.35
CA ASN A 177 22.96 9.01 -16.46
C ASN A 177 23.72 7.76 -15.99
N LYS A 178 23.43 6.57 -16.53
CA LYS A 178 24.10 5.29 -16.23
C LYS A 178 24.18 5.00 -14.74
N CYS A 179 23.13 5.35 -14.00
CA CYS A 179 23.01 5.01 -12.58
C CYS A 179 23.06 3.49 -12.41
N LYS A 180 23.62 3.04 -11.29
CA LYS A 180 23.71 1.62 -10.97
C LYS A 180 22.69 1.25 -9.92
N THR A 181 22.12 0.08 -10.03
CA THR A 181 21.30 -0.53 -8.98
C THR A 181 22.16 -1.05 -7.85
N TYR A 182 21.55 -1.26 -6.70
CA TYR A 182 22.25 -1.70 -5.50
C TYR A 182 22.95 -3.04 -5.69
N SER A 183 24.21 -3.10 -5.25
CA SER A 183 25.03 -4.30 -5.21
C SER A 183 25.33 -4.71 -3.77
N ASP A 184 24.88 -5.89 -3.37
CA ASP A 184 25.19 -6.43 -2.03
C ASP A 184 26.71 -6.59 -1.80
N LYS A 185 27.47 -6.92 -2.85
CA LYS A 185 28.94 -7.10 -2.79
C LYS A 185 29.65 -5.78 -2.47
N PHE A 186 29.29 -4.72 -3.17
CA PHE A 186 29.95 -3.41 -3.03
C PHE A 186 29.22 -2.48 -2.06
N ARG A 187 27.97 -2.77 -1.72
CA ARG A 187 27.07 -1.95 -0.90
C ARG A 187 26.90 -0.53 -1.45
N THR A 188 26.84 -0.40 -2.76
CA THR A 188 26.68 0.84 -3.52
C THR A 188 25.51 0.71 -4.49
N GLY A 189 25.00 1.84 -5.01
CA GLY A 189 23.92 1.91 -6.00
C GLY A 189 22.54 2.23 -5.41
N LEU A 190 21.59 2.46 -6.29
CA LEU A 190 20.21 2.77 -5.98
C LEU A 190 19.46 1.50 -5.58
N ARG A 191 18.75 1.54 -4.44
CA ARG A 191 18.09 0.36 -3.87
C ARG A 191 16.59 0.43 -3.96
N PHE A 192 15.99 1.53 -3.43
CA PHE A 192 14.56 1.78 -3.45
C PHE A 192 14.28 3.24 -3.72
N LEU A 193 13.09 3.52 -4.23
CA LEU A 193 12.50 4.85 -4.33
C LEU A 193 11.23 4.90 -3.49
N LYS A 194 11.15 5.85 -2.54
CA LYS A 194 9.90 6.21 -1.89
C LYS A 194 9.37 7.47 -2.56
N VAL A 195 8.09 7.46 -2.90
CA VAL A 195 7.40 8.62 -3.45
C VAL A 195 6.18 8.90 -2.60
N LYS A 196 5.99 10.16 -2.20
CA LYS A 196 4.74 10.66 -1.64
C LYS A 196 4.22 11.79 -2.53
N LEU A 197 2.96 11.74 -2.86
CA LEU A 197 2.22 12.83 -3.47
C LEU A 197 1.38 13.51 -2.40
N ILE A 198 1.62 14.80 -2.18
CA ILE A 198 0.97 15.63 -1.16
C ILE A 198 0.50 16.88 -1.88
N ASP A 199 -0.80 17.07 -2.02
CA ASP A 199 -1.42 18.20 -2.73
C ASP A 199 -0.74 18.53 -4.06
N ASN A 200 -0.63 17.53 -4.94
CA ASN A 200 0.04 17.60 -6.24
C ASN A 200 1.55 17.91 -6.20
N LYS A 201 2.18 17.87 -5.03
CA LYS A 201 3.63 18.02 -4.85
C LYS A 201 4.27 16.67 -4.53
N LEU A 202 5.32 16.32 -5.25
CA LEU A 202 6.06 15.07 -5.03
C LEU A 202 7.23 15.27 -4.07
N GLN A 203 7.29 14.41 -3.08
CA GLN A 203 8.45 14.20 -2.23
C GLN A 203 9.10 12.86 -2.61
N LEU A 204 10.34 12.91 -3.08
CA LEU A 204 11.11 11.76 -3.52
C LEU A 204 12.17 11.42 -2.47
N VAL A 205 12.33 10.13 -2.16
CA VAL A 205 13.41 9.65 -1.30
C VAL A 205 14.13 8.49 -2.00
N PHE A 206 15.38 8.69 -2.35
CA PHE A 206 16.24 7.64 -2.86
C PHE A 206 16.92 6.92 -1.70
N ILE A 207 16.68 5.62 -1.60
CA ILE A 207 17.41 4.75 -0.68
C ILE A 207 18.58 4.19 -1.46
N THR A 208 19.79 4.46 -1.00
CA THR A 208 21.03 4.11 -1.70
C THR A 208 21.93 3.22 -0.86
N GLY A 209 22.97 2.68 -1.46
CA GLY A 209 24.12 2.18 -0.77
C GLY A 209 24.98 3.31 -0.19
N ARG A 210 26.30 3.13 -0.13
CA ARG A 210 27.25 4.10 0.42
C ARG A 210 27.50 5.31 -0.48
N ASP A 211 27.11 5.23 -1.75
CA ASP A 211 27.27 6.27 -2.75
C ASP A 211 26.10 7.26 -2.75
N TRP A 212 26.39 8.46 -3.24
CA TRP A 212 25.45 9.57 -3.31
C TRP A 212 24.97 9.77 -4.76
N LEU A 213 23.73 10.28 -4.88
CA LEU A 213 23.28 10.81 -6.17
C LEU A 213 24.14 12.03 -6.53
N LYS A 214 24.63 12.04 -7.78
CA LYS A 214 25.38 13.16 -8.30
C LYS A 214 24.51 14.41 -8.37
N GLU A 215 25.10 15.56 -8.13
CA GLU A 215 24.39 16.85 -8.10
C GLU A 215 23.68 17.16 -9.42
N GLU A 216 24.31 16.83 -10.56
CA GLU A 216 23.71 17.01 -11.87
C GLU A 216 22.43 16.20 -12.04
N ILE A 217 22.38 14.96 -11.54
CA ILE A 217 21.19 14.11 -11.57
C ILE A 217 20.09 14.68 -10.66
N VAL A 218 20.46 15.15 -9.47
CA VAL A 218 19.52 15.81 -8.55
C VAL A 218 18.93 17.06 -9.21
N LYS A 219 19.74 17.86 -9.88
CA LYS A 219 19.30 19.05 -10.62
C LYS A 219 18.33 18.68 -11.74
N GLU A 220 18.64 17.64 -12.54
CA GLU A 220 17.76 17.17 -13.61
C GLU A 220 16.42 16.67 -13.06
N ILE A 221 16.42 15.86 -11.99
CA ILE A 221 15.19 15.38 -11.33
C ILE A 221 14.38 16.53 -10.75
N SER A 222 15.03 17.57 -10.21
CA SER A 222 14.36 18.71 -9.62
C SER A 222 13.54 19.56 -10.61
N GLN A 223 13.82 19.42 -11.92
CA GLN A 223 13.08 20.09 -12.99
C GLN A 223 11.83 19.32 -13.44
N LEU A 224 11.63 18.09 -12.94
CA LEU A 224 10.43 17.34 -13.26
C LEU A 224 9.18 18.02 -12.67
N PRO A 225 8.06 17.99 -13.38
CA PRO A 225 6.80 18.53 -12.89
C PRO A 225 6.45 17.94 -11.51
N HIS A 226 5.90 18.78 -10.65
CA HIS A 226 5.44 18.40 -9.31
C HIS A 226 6.53 18.04 -8.30
N VAL A 227 7.80 17.88 -8.67
CA VAL A 227 8.88 17.57 -7.72
C VAL A 227 9.16 18.77 -6.82
N ALA A 228 8.79 18.66 -5.55
CA ALA A 228 8.92 19.72 -4.54
C ALA A 228 10.07 19.45 -3.57
N SER A 229 10.47 18.20 -3.40
CA SER A 229 11.64 17.86 -2.55
C SER A 229 12.25 16.52 -2.92
N ILE A 230 13.57 16.44 -2.75
CA ILE A 230 14.36 15.23 -2.97
C ILE A 230 15.22 14.98 -1.74
N PHE A 231 15.11 13.77 -1.22
CA PHE A 231 15.91 13.29 -0.10
C PHE A 231 16.67 12.02 -0.49
N MET A 232 17.68 11.73 0.30
CA MET A 232 18.42 10.48 0.22
C MET A 232 18.55 9.87 1.60
N SER A 233 18.54 8.54 1.68
CA SER A 233 18.86 7.78 2.87
C SER A 233 19.78 6.62 2.50
N VAL A 234 20.82 6.40 3.30
CA VAL A 234 21.76 5.31 3.09
C VAL A 234 21.25 4.07 3.85
N ASN A 235 21.11 2.96 3.14
CA ASN A 235 20.79 1.67 3.76
C ASN A 235 21.60 0.55 3.14
N THR A 236 22.60 0.05 3.88
CA THR A 236 23.45 -1.06 3.48
C THR A 236 23.15 -2.34 4.26
N SER A 237 22.10 -2.35 5.11
CA SER A 237 21.69 -3.51 5.87
C SER A 237 21.02 -4.55 4.98
N LYS A 238 20.94 -5.80 5.45
CA LYS A 238 20.15 -6.85 4.78
C LYS A 238 18.63 -6.65 4.99
N HIS A 239 18.24 -5.86 5.99
CA HIS A 239 16.86 -5.54 6.31
C HIS A 239 16.40 -4.33 5.49
N GLN A 240 15.11 -4.27 5.18
CA GLN A 240 14.50 -3.16 4.41
C GLN A 240 14.10 -1.98 5.31
N GLU A 241 14.86 -1.72 6.37
CA GLU A 241 14.59 -0.56 7.23
C GLU A 241 15.18 0.69 6.59
N PHE A 242 14.30 1.60 6.16
CA PHE A 242 14.70 2.78 5.39
C PHE A 242 15.16 3.94 6.27
N ASP A 243 14.91 3.89 7.58
CA ASP A 243 14.99 5.05 8.47
C ASP A 243 16.21 5.02 9.40
N GLU A 244 17.03 3.95 9.40
CA GLU A 244 18.11 3.73 10.37
C GLU A 244 19.14 4.86 10.43
N LEU A 245 19.56 5.38 9.27
CA LEU A 245 20.60 6.40 9.19
C LEU A 245 20.06 7.81 8.91
N GLY A 246 18.73 7.99 9.00
CA GLY A 246 18.08 9.26 8.75
C GLY A 246 18.01 9.64 7.27
N TYR A 247 17.70 10.92 7.02
CA TYR A 247 17.49 11.46 5.68
C TYR A 247 18.34 12.69 5.46
N SER A 248 19.05 12.74 4.34
CA SER A 248 19.75 13.93 3.85
C SER A 248 18.91 14.62 2.79
N LYS A 249 18.62 15.91 2.97
CA LYS A 249 17.91 16.70 1.97
C LYS A 249 18.87 17.05 0.83
N LEU A 250 18.50 16.74 -0.40
CA LEU A 250 19.24 17.08 -1.61
C LEU A 250 18.65 18.28 -2.33
N TYR A 251 17.30 18.44 -2.29
CA TYR A 251 16.63 19.57 -2.95
C TYR A 251 15.30 19.90 -2.26
N GLY A 252 14.88 21.16 -2.34
CA GLY A 252 13.54 21.66 -2.06
C GLY A 252 13.15 21.75 -0.59
N ALA A 253 11.86 21.66 -0.32
CA ALA A 253 11.27 21.88 0.99
C ALA A 253 11.54 20.71 1.96
N THR A 254 11.72 21.01 3.24
CA THR A 254 11.86 20.00 4.30
C THR A 254 10.53 19.37 4.70
N ARG A 255 9.45 20.10 4.54
CA ARG A 255 8.08 19.68 4.75
C ARG A 255 7.21 20.13 3.58
N LEU A 256 6.21 19.35 3.21
CA LEU A 256 5.17 19.72 2.28
C LEU A 256 3.87 19.96 3.03
N GLU A 257 2.98 20.72 2.44
CA GLU A 257 1.69 21.07 3.00
C GLU A 257 0.62 20.13 2.44
N LEU A 258 -0.17 19.55 3.34
CA LEU A 258 -1.39 18.81 3.05
C LEU A 258 -2.57 19.62 3.57
N HIS A 259 -3.60 19.81 2.75
CA HIS A 259 -4.77 20.57 3.12
C HIS A 259 -6.01 19.68 3.21
N ASP A 260 -6.87 19.98 4.16
CA ASP A 260 -8.28 19.64 4.12
C ASP A 260 -9.11 20.92 3.93
N ASP A 261 -10.43 20.83 4.08
CA ASP A 261 -11.32 21.98 3.87
C ASP A 261 -11.09 23.13 4.86
N LYS A 262 -10.39 22.90 5.98
CA LYS A 262 -10.27 23.84 7.10
C LYS A 262 -8.84 24.09 7.54
N ASN A 263 -7.98 23.09 7.43
CA ASN A 263 -6.66 23.07 8.07
C ASN A 263 -5.56 22.82 7.03
N GLN A 264 -4.37 23.27 7.40
CA GLN A 264 -3.12 22.99 6.71
C GLN A 264 -2.23 22.17 7.64
N TYR A 265 -1.66 21.07 7.10
CA TYR A 265 -0.79 20.18 7.85
C TYR A 265 0.59 20.12 7.23
N LEU A 266 1.61 20.24 8.04
CA LEU A 266 3.00 20.08 7.63
C LEU A 266 3.40 18.60 7.68
N VAL A 267 3.85 18.09 6.56
CA VAL A 267 4.24 16.68 6.36
C VAL A 267 5.74 16.59 6.12
N SER A 268 6.49 16.02 7.04
CA SER A 268 7.92 15.78 6.88
C SER A 268 8.22 14.54 6.03
N VAL A 269 9.48 14.34 5.66
CA VAL A 269 9.93 13.14 4.97
C VAL A 269 9.67 11.87 5.78
N LYS A 270 9.72 11.95 7.12
CA LYS A 270 9.48 10.83 8.05
C LYS A 270 8.00 10.55 8.29
N SER A 271 7.12 11.54 8.14
CA SER A 271 5.69 11.41 8.41
C SER A 271 5.08 10.31 7.56
N LYS A 272 4.31 9.43 8.20
CA LYS A 272 3.55 8.39 7.51
C LYS A 272 2.18 8.95 7.13
N LEU A 273 1.83 8.83 5.87
CA LEU A 273 0.49 9.10 5.36
C LEU A 273 -0.13 7.81 4.85
N PRO A 274 -1.46 7.65 4.94
CA PRO A 274 -2.15 6.55 4.27
C PRO A 274 -1.96 6.64 2.75
N GLU A 275 -1.92 5.47 2.10
CA GLU A 275 -1.83 5.41 0.64
C GLU A 275 -3.07 5.97 -0.06
N ASN A 276 -4.22 5.99 0.63
CA ASN A 276 -5.49 6.52 0.14
C ASN A 276 -5.95 7.69 1.02
N ILE A 277 -5.53 8.89 0.67
CA ILE A 277 -5.84 10.12 1.40
C ILE A 277 -7.36 10.42 1.39
N GLU A 278 -8.05 10.19 0.26
CA GLU A 278 -9.50 10.44 0.17
C GLU A 278 -10.29 9.55 1.15
N MET A 279 -9.90 8.27 1.27
CA MET A 279 -10.54 7.37 2.25
C MET A 279 -10.17 7.72 3.68
N MET A 280 -8.97 8.22 3.93
CA MET A 280 -8.60 8.73 5.24
C MET A 280 -9.52 9.88 5.68
N TRP A 281 -9.78 10.86 4.82
CA TRP A 281 -10.70 11.95 5.13
C TRP A 281 -12.13 11.46 5.42
N LYS A 282 -12.63 10.48 4.65
CA LYS A 282 -13.93 9.84 4.93
C LYS A 282 -13.93 9.10 6.28
N GLN A 283 -12.84 8.42 6.60
CA GLN A 283 -12.68 7.76 7.89
C GLN A 283 -12.69 8.77 9.03
N ASN A 284 -11.95 9.88 8.90
CA ASN A 284 -11.92 10.95 9.90
C ASN A 284 -13.32 11.56 10.12
N GLN A 285 -14.08 11.82 9.06
CA GLN A 285 -15.46 12.29 9.17
C GLN A 285 -16.36 11.29 9.93
N THR A 286 -16.21 10.00 9.64
CA THR A 286 -16.99 8.94 10.31
C THR A 286 -16.64 8.86 11.80
N ILE A 287 -15.34 8.94 12.14
CA ILE A 287 -14.89 8.95 13.54
C ILE A 287 -15.41 10.20 14.25
N LYS A 288 -15.26 11.39 13.64
CA LYS A 288 -15.77 12.65 14.19
C LYS A 288 -17.25 12.55 14.53
N SER A 289 -18.08 12.02 13.64
CA SER A 289 -19.51 11.81 13.88
C SER A 289 -19.79 10.80 15.02
N SER A 290 -18.90 9.83 15.20
CA SER A 290 -19.08 8.79 16.23
C SER A 290 -18.69 9.24 17.63
N VAL A 291 -17.88 10.29 17.76
CA VAL A 291 -17.36 10.79 19.04
C VAL A 291 -17.89 12.18 19.41
N GLN A 292 -18.84 12.72 18.65
CA GLN A 292 -19.35 14.09 18.83
C GLN A 292 -19.90 14.38 20.25
N ASP A 293 -20.48 13.36 20.91
CA ASP A 293 -21.05 13.49 22.25
C ASP A 293 -20.02 13.22 23.37
N SER A 294 -18.78 12.92 23.02
CA SER A 294 -17.71 12.66 23.99
C SER A 294 -17.12 13.97 24.49
N GLN A 295 -16.83 14.05 25.79
CA GLN A 295 -16.15 15.22 26.38
C GLN A 295 -14.64 15.12 26.23
N LYS A 296 -14.09 13.91 26.33
CA LYS A 296 -12.66 13.64 26.31
C LYS A 296 -12.36 12.41 25.45
N ILE A 297 -11.29 12.52 24.65
CA ILE A 297 -10.86 11.47 23.72
C ILE A 297 -9.39 11.13 24.00
N ILE A 298 -9.06 9.84 23.99
CA ILE A 298 -7.70 9.34 23.95
C ILE A 298 -7.47 8.75 22.55
N SER A 299 -6.55 9.32 21.80
CA SER A 299 -6.15 8.81 20.48
C SER A 299 -4.81 8.12 20.55
N LEU A 300 -4.76 6.86 20.13
CA LEU A 300 -3.55 6.07 20.05
C LEU A 300 -3.08 5.97 18.59
N ASN A 301 -1.77 6.12 18.37
CA ASN A 301 -1.14 6.22 17.05
C ASN A 301 -1.66 7.43 16.26
N CYS A 302 -1.66 8.60 16.88
CA CYS A 302 -2.20 9.84 16.31
C CYS A 302 -1.45 10.33 15.05
N GLY A 303 -0.26 9.80 14.77
CA GLY A 303 0.55 10.25 13.65
C GLY A 303 0.87 11.73 13.76
N ILE A 304 0.61 12.46 12.70
CA ILE A 304 0.85 13.92 12.61
C ILE A 304 -0.37 14.77 12.99
N GLY A 305 -1.42 14.15 13.59
CA GLY A 305 -2.60 14.84 14.09
C GLY A 305 -3.73 15.07 13.07
N LEU A 306 -3.77 14.33 11.96
CA LEU A 306 -4.76 14.55 10.89
C LEU A 306 -6.21 14.32 11.31
N LEU A 307 -6.47 13.45 12.27
CA LEU A 307 -7.79 13.25 12.84
C LEU A 307 -8.01 14.23 13.99
N GLU A 308 -7.08 14.29 14.91
CA GLU A 308 -7.18 14.96 16.20
C GLU A 308 -7.43 16.46 16.05
N LEU A 309 -6.77 17.10 15.11
CA LEU A 309 -6.92 18.53 14.84
C LEU A 309 -8.26 18.90 14.17
N ASN A 310 -9.04 17.90 13.78
CA ASN A 310 -10.40 18.05 13.25
C ASN A 310 -11.51 17.78 14.28
N LEU A 311 -11.14 17.45 15.52
CA LEU A 311 -12.09 17.19 16.61
C LEU A 311 -12.17 18.41 17.52
N ASP A 312 -13.35 18.61 18.11
CA ASP A 312 -13.65 19.78 18.94
C ASP A 312 -13.52 19.48 20.46
N GLN A 313 -13.20 18.22 20.80
CA GLN A 313 -13.13 17.73 22.19
C GLN A 313 -11.74 17.92 22.82
N GLU A 314 -11.66 17.75 24.14
CA GLU A 314 -10.38 17.59 24.81
C GLU A 314 -9.71 16.28 24.39
N ILE A 315 -8.49 16.35 23.84
CA ILE A 315 -7.83 15.18 23.25
C ILE A 315 -6.45 14.96 23.89
N VAL A 316 -6.22 13.71 24.29
CA VAL A 316 -4.88 13.21 24.60
C VAL A 316 -4.41 12.36 23.43
N ALA A 317 -3.52 12.89 22.61
CA ALA A 317 -2.96 12.24 21.42
C ALA A 317 -1.61 11.59 21.74
N ILE A 318 -1.46 10.32 21.41
CA ILE A 318 -0.28 9.51 21.75
C ILE A 318 0.25 8.81 20.47
N ASP A 319 1.55 8.86 20.25
CA ASP A 319 2.24 8.06 19.22
C ASP A 319 3.59 7.59 19.76
N GLU A 320 4.02 6.39 19.36
CA GLU A 320 5.33 5.83 19.77
C GLU A 320 6.51 6.51 19.04
N LYS A 321 6.25 7.10 17.89
CA LYS A 321 7.27 7.70 17.04
C LYS A 321 7.42 9.20 17.34
N ARG A 322 8.52 9.57 17.97
CA ARG A 322 8.83 10.95 18.34
C ARG A 322 8.66 11.93 17.17
N TYR A 323 9.13 11.58 15.97
CA TYR A 323 9.03 12.45 14.80
C TYR A 323 7.57 12.69 14.35
N GLN A 324 6.64 11.75 14.61
CA GLN A 324 5.21 11.98 14.38
C GLN A 324 4.66 13.02 15.36
N ILE A 325 5.01 12.89 16.63
CA ILE A 325 4.61 13.86 17.67
C ILE A 325 5.23 15.24 17.41
N ASP A 326 6.48 15.30 16.92
CA ASP A 326 7.11 16.59 16.57
C ASP A 326 6.34 17.29 15.43
N ASP A 327 5.92 16.57 14.40
CA ASP A 327 5.08 17.11 13.33
C ASP A 327 3.65 17.42 13.83
N ALA A 328 3.04 16.58 14.68
CA ALA A 328 1.72 16.85 15.28
C ALA A 328 1.71 18.14 16.10
N LYS A 329 2.75 18.39 16.91
CA LYS A 329 2.91 19.64 17.67
C LYS A 329 3.09 20.88 16.80
N LEU A 330 3.70 20.74 15.63
CA LEU A 330 3.79 21.83 14.66
C LEU A 330 2.43 22.11 14.03
N ASN A 331 1.68 21.08 13.72
CA ASN A 331 0.35 21.16 13.13
C ASN A 331 -0.72 21.69 14.10
N ALA A 332 -0.48 21.57 15.42
CA ALA A 332 -1.38 22.07 16.47
C ALA A 332 -1.16 23.56 16.82
N LYS A 333 -0.21 24.24 16.19
CA LYS A 333 0.07 25.68 16.38
C LYS A 333 -0.67 26.53 15.38
#